data_1d7cceca02c9890c2d2514c753169c7f
#
_entry.id   1d7cceca02c9890c2d2514c753169c7f
#
_cell.length_a   1.000
_cell.length_b   1.000
_cell.length_c   1.000
_cell.angle_alpha   90.00
_cell.angle_beta   90.00
_cell.angle_gamma   90.00
#
_symmetry.space_group_name_H-M   'P 1'
#
loop_
_entity.id
_entity.type
_entity.pdbx_description
1 polymer ?
#
loop_
_entity_poly.entity_id
_entity_poly.type
_entity_poly.pdbx_seq_one_letter_code
_entity_poly.pdbx_strand_id
1 'polypeptide(L)'
;LTLKQGRSSKDNDGRIDILAGYSQEYLGVVELKLGELNNIHLEQLEDYLIERNQIITMPNVKNIVYGETPKWIGVLVGRSIKPDLAEKIKGGYVTKSGIPIAALTISRFRSAQGAVYVVTDTYFNNKKSNRDTTQYNFNGQTLGKGRLVLEVIRHHVENNSESTFSSLEAQFPKSIQGSYGVFSTITDANEKYASSGRKRNFMNSEDQIKLQDSTIAVCSQWGAFNIESFISVAKKLGYEIKSIKS
;
A
#
# COMPACT_ATOMS: atom_id res chain seq x y z
N LEU A 1 8.77 19.37 -5.82
CA LEU A 1 8.88 19.71 -4.41
C LEU A 1 10.33 20.12 -4.11
N THR A 2 10.57 21.32 -3.59
CA THR A 2 11.92 21.82 -3.30
C THR A 2 12.30 21.45 -1.87
N LEU A 3 13.43 20.76 -1.69
CA LEU A 3 14.01 20.42 -0.40
C LEU A 3 15.24 21.28 -0.16
N LYS A 4 15.36 21.86 1.05
CA LYS A 4 16.59 22.49 1.47
C LYS A 4 17.59 21.42 1.90
N GLN A 5 18.66 21.24 1.14
CA GLN A 5 19.73 20.32 1.51
C GLN A 5 20.67 20.98 2.51
N GLY A 6 20.78 20.39 3.69
CA GLY A 6 21.64 20.88 4.79
C GLY A 6 23.14 20.61 4.61
N ARG A 7 23.68 20.50 3.39
CA ARG A 7 25.12 20.38 3.14
C ARG A 7 25.74 21.68 2.68
N SER A 8 26.59 22.23 3.51
CA SER A 8 27.43 23.40 3.29
C SER A 8 28.49 23.17 2.21
N SER A 9 28.17 23.14 0.93
CA SER A 9 29.14 23.42 -0.11
C SER A 9 28.63 23.62 -1.54
N LYS A 10 27.34 23.51 -1.82
CA LYS A 10 26.75 24.00 -3.09
C LYS A 10 25.29 24.39 -2.83
N ASP A 11 24.99 25.66 -3.04
CA ASP A 11 23.66 26.29 -3.01
C ASP A 11 22.74 25.74 -4.13
N ASN A 12 22.42 24.46 -4.11
CA ASN A 12 21.41 23.87 -4.96
C ASN A 12 20.34 23.22 -4.07
N ASP A 13 19.24 23.94 -3.92
CA ASP A 13 18.00 23.36 -3.40
C ASP A 13 17.65 22.13 -4.25
N GLY A 14 17.69 20.94 -3.67
CA GLY A 14 17.31 19.71 -4.35
C GLY A 14 15.81 19.74 -4.66
N ARG A 15 15.43 19.36 -5.87
CA ARG A 15 14.04 19.28 -6.30
C ARG A 15 13.65 17.83 -6.56
N ILE A 16 12.67 17.35 -5.81
CA ILE A 16 12.03 16.05 -6.08
C ILE A 16 11.14 16.20 -7.31
N ASP A 17 11.32 15.33 -8.32
CA ASP A 17 10.50 15.35 -9.53
C ASP A 17 9.08 14.91 -9.25
N ILE A 18 8.89 13.75 -8.59
CA ILE A 18 7.58 13.23 -8.21
C ILE A 18 7.62 12.70 -6.78
N LEU A 19 6.63 13.08 -5.99
CA LEU A 19 6.30 12.43 -4.73
C LEU A 19 4.95 11.71 -4.90
N ALA A 20 4.95 10.40 -4.71
CA ALA A 20 3.77 9.56 -4.91
C ALA A 20 3.36 8.89 -3.60
N GLY A 21 2.08 9.02 -3.23
CA GLY A 21 1.48 8.27 -2.13
C GLY A 21 0.78 7.01 -2.66
N TYR A 22 0.93 5.88 -1.98
CA TYR A 22 0.25 4.64 -2.30
C TYR A 22 -0.30 3.97 -1.05
N SER A 23 -1.57 3.56 -1.11
CA SER A 23 -2.29 2.88 -0.02
C SER A 23 -2.27 3.60 1.32
N GLN A 24 -2.00 4.90 1.34
CA GLN A 24 -1.87 5.73 2.55
C GLN A 24 -0.77 5.27 3.54
N GLU A 25 0.02 4.26 3.18
CA GLU A 25 1.11 3.72 3.97
C GLU A 25 2.48 4.00 3.36
N TYR A 26 2.54 4.17 2.04
CA TYR A 26 3.80 4.30 1.31
C TYR A 26 3.95 5.68 0.71
N LEU A 27 5.15 6.21 0.81
CA LEU A 27 5.61 7.38 0.06
C LEU A 27 6.76 7.00 -0.86
N GLY A 28 6.58 7.26 -2.15
CA GLY A 28 7.59 7.07 -3.18
C GLY A 28 8.23 8.39 -3.56
N VAL A 29 9.55 8.49 -3.46
CA VAL A 29 10.34 9.57 -4.06
C VAL A 29 10.83 9.09 -5.42
N VAL A 30 10.39 9.74 -6.49
CA VAL A 30 10.73 9.36 -7.86
C VAL A 30 11.62 10.43 -8.48
N GLU A 31 12.76 10.00 -8.99
CA GLU A 31 13.72 10.82 -9.72
C GLU A 31 13.69 10.42 -11.19
N LEU A 32 13.44 11.40 -12.07
CA LEU A 32 13.32 11.21 -13.51
C LEU A 32 14.60 11.65 -14.24
N LYS A 33 15.11 10.81 -15.13
CA LYS A 33 16.26 11.11 -16.00
C LYS A 33 15.92 10.82 -17.46
N LEU A 34 16.27 11.75 -18.33
CA LEU A 34 16.05 11.59 -19.77
C LEU A 34 17.01 10.55 -20.42
N GLY A 35 18.11 10.23 -19.74
CA GLY A 35 19.17 9.37 -20.24
C GLY A 35 19.25 8.01 -19.54
N GLU A 36 20.46 7.47 -19.56
CA GLU A 36 20.82 6.22 -18.92
C GLU A 36 21.02 6.42 -17.40
N LEU A 37 20.34 5.61 -16.60
CA LEU A 37 20.48 5.60 -15.14
C LEU A 37 21.85 5.05 -14.74
N ASN A 38 22.48 5.69 -13.74
CA ASN A 38 23.77 5.31 -13.19
C ASN A 38 23.83 5.58 -11.68
N ASN A 39 24.96 5.26 -11.04
CA ASN A 39 25.14 5.40 -9.61
C ASN A 39 25.06 6.86 -9.10
N ILE A 40 25.40 7.86 -9.91
CA ILE A 40 25.27 9.29 -9.53
C ILE A 40 23.77 9.62 -9.28
N HIS A 41 22.88 9.10 -10.13
CA HIS A 41 21.44 9.30 -9.96
C HIS A 41 20.90 8.57 -8.71
N LEU A 42 21.50 7.41 -8.36
CA LEU A 42 21.17 6.71 -7.13
C LEU A 42 21.58 7.54 -5.91
N GLU A 43 22.79 8.10 -5.89
CA GLU A 43 23.29 8.97 -4.82
C GLU A 43 22.39 10.20 -4.65
N GLN A 44 21.97 10.84 -5.74
CA GLN A 44 21.03 11.96 -5.70
C GLN A 44 19.68 11.57 -5.07
N LEU A 45 19.14 10.42 -5.43
CA LEU A 45 17.89 9.91 -4.85
C LEU A 45 18.05 9.59 -3.36
N GLU A 46 19.20 9.04 -2.95
CA GLU A 46 19.51 8.78 -1.55
C GLU A 46 19.57 10.07 -0.73
N ASP A 47 20.16 11.14 -1.27
CA ASP A 47 20.17 12.44 -0.61
C ASP A 47 18.75 12.97 -0.34
N TYR A 48 17.83 12.81 -1.28
CA TYR A 48 16.42 13.16 -1.04
C TYR A 48 15.78 12.30 0.05
N LEU A 49 16.09 11.01 0.08
CA LEU A 49 15.55 10.09 1.08
C LEU A 49 16.13 10.30 2.49
N ILE A 50 17.32 10.89 2.61
CA ILE A 50 17.88 11.32 3.89
C ILE A 50 17.00 12.43 4.50
N GLU A 51 16.54 13.36 3.68
CA GLU A 51 15.71 14.51 4.10
C GLU A 51 14.21 14.18 4.23
N ARG A 52 13.83 12.91 4.24
CA ARG A 52 12.43 12.44 4.28
C ARG A 52 11.59 13.02 5.41
N ASN A 53 12.20 13.34 6.55
CA ASN A 53 11.48 13.92 7.68
C ASN A 53 10.97 15.34 7.35
N GLN A 54 11.68 16.11 6.52
CA GLN A 54 11.20 17.41 6.02
C GLN A 54 10.00 17.22 5.08
N ILE A 55 10.03 16.16 4.25
CA ILE A 55 8.94 15.86 3.30
C ILE A 55 7.62 15.63 4.05
N ILE A 56 7.64 14.87 5.14
CA ILE A 56 6.44 14.56 5.93
C ILE A 56 5.82 15.82 6.54
N THR A 57 6.64 16.79 6.93
CA THR A 57 6.14 18.02 7.57
C THR A 57 5.47 18.99 6.60
N MET A 58 5.61 18.79 5.30
CA MET A 58 5.03 19.67 4.29
C MET A 58 3.50 19.58 4.27
N PRO A 59 2.77 20.71 4.21
CA PRO A 59 1.31 20.75 4.30
C PRO A 59 0.63 19.84 3.26
N ASN A 60 1.16 19.80 2.03
CA ASN A 60 0.62 19.00 0.93
C ASN A 60 0.82 17.49 1.10
N VAL A 61 1.70 17.06 2.01
CA VAL A 61 2.03 15.66 2.24
C VAL A 61 1.25 15.09 3.41
N LYS A 62 0.96 15.89 4.42
CA LYS A 62 0.17 15.49 5.61
C LYS A 62 -1.18 14.88 5.28
N ASN A 63 -1.77 15.26 4.14
CA ASN A 63 -3.07 14.77 3.69
C ASN A 63 -2.99 13.49 2.84
N ILE A 64 -1.77 13.06 2.44
CA ILE A 64 -1.56 11.92 1.54
C ILE A 64 -1.34 10.63 2.33
N VAL A 65 -0.84 10.72 3.56
CA VAL A 65 -0.45 9.57 4.38
C VAL A 65 -1.18 9.62 5.71
N TYR A 66 -1.85 8.52 6.04
CA TYR A 66 -2.44 8.32 7.36
C TYR A 66 -1.43 7.57 8.24
N GLY A 67 -0.86 8.25 9.22
CA GLY A 67 0.08 7.68 10.17
C GLY A 67 1.38 8.47 10.27
N GLU A 68 2.01 8.40 11.42
CA GLU A 68 3.20 9.20 11.75
C GLU A 68 4.47 8.72 11.03
N THR A 69 4.49 7.49 10.53
CA THR A 69 5.68 6.88 9.91
C THR A 69 5.33 6.13 8.63
N PRO A 70 5.27 6.80 7.46
CA PRO A 70 5.07 6.14 6.19
C PRO A 70 6.26 5.24 5.84
N LYS A 71 5.98 4.17 5.11
CA LYS A 71 7.01 3.36 4.47
C LYS A 71 7.52 4.08 3.23
N TRP A 72 8.82 4.15 3.09
CA TRP A 72 9.46 4.84 1.99
C TRP A 72 9.95 3.89 0.92
N ILE A 73 9.92 4.35 -0.33
CA ILE A 73 10.57 3.72 -1.48
C ILE A 73 11.21 4.80 -2.36
N GLY A 74 12.42 4.57 -2.81
CA GLY A 74 13.05 5.38 -3.83
C GLY A 74 12.87 4.74 -5.22
N VAL A 75 12.58 5.55 -6.24
CA VAL A 75 12.39 5.07 -7.61
C VAL A 75 13.18 5.92 -8.58
N LEU A 76 14.05 5.29 -9.35
CA LEU A 76 14.73 5.92 -10.49
C LEU A 76 13.96 5.59 -11.78
N VAL A 77 13.73 6.58 -12.61
CA VAL A 77 13.08 6.39 -13.91
C VAL A 77 13.97 6.97 -15.00
N GLY A 78 14.30 6.18 -16.00
CA GLY A 78 15.16 6.60 -17.12
C GLY A 78 14.83 5.89 -18.42
N ARG A 79 15.61 6.20 -19.48
CA ARG A 79 15.47 5.55 -20.78
C ARG A 79 16.13 4.17 -20.81
N SER A 80 17.26 4.03 -20.14
CA SER A 80 18.04 2.80 -19.97
C SER A 80 18.71 2.81 -18.61
N ILE A 81 19.38 1.74 -18.22
CA ILE A 81 20.08 1.60 -16.97
C ILE A 81 21.43 0.91 -17.18
N LYS A 82 22.48 1.39 -16.52
CA LYS A 82 23.78 0.72 -16.52
C LYS A 82 23.69 -0.65 -15.87
N PRO A 83 24.38 -1.68 -16.43
CA PRO A 83 24.32 -3.05 -15.93
C PRO A 83 24.64 -3.19 -14.45
N ASP A 84 25.69 -2.51 -13.97
CA ASP A 84 26.13 -2.52 -12.57
C ASP A 84 25.05 -1.99 -11.62
N LEU A 85 24.38 -0.91 -11.98
CA LEU A 85 23.25 -0.37 -11.22
C LEU A 85 22.04 -1.31 -11.29
N ALA A 86 21.76 -1.90 -12.46
CA ALA A 86 20.66 -2.85 -12.63
C ALA A 86 20.83 -4.08 -11.74
N GLU A 87 22.03 -4.65 -11.70
CA GLU A 87 22.37 -5.80 -10.83
C GLU A 87 22.27 -5.42 -9.36
N LYS A 88 22.80 -4.27 -8.96
CA LYS A 88 22.73 -3.75 -7.60
C LYS A 88 21.27 -3.66 -7.12
N ILE A 89 20.39 -3.07 -7.92
CA ILE A 89 18.97 -2.91 -7.58
C ILE A 89 18.24 -4.26 -7.59
N LYS A 90 18.44 -5.11 -8.60
CA LYS A 90 17.90 -6.47 -8.66
C LYS A 90 18.40 -7.35 -7.50
N GLY A 91 19.60 -7.10 -7.01
CA GLY A 91 20.17 -7.74 -5.82
C GLY A 91 19.45 -7.36 -4.51
N GLY A 92 18.56 -6.37 -4.52
CA GLY A 92 17.81 -5.91 -3.35
C GLY A 92 18.50 -4.79 -2.62
N TYR A 93 19.02 -3.84 -3.35
CA TYR A 93 19.65 -2.69 -2.75
C TYR A 93 18.68 -1.89 -1.88
N VAL A 94 19.12 -1.57 -0.69
CA VAL A 94 18.47 -0.65 0.24
C VAL A 94 19.46 0.44 0.63
N THR A 95 18.97 1.64 0.90
CA THR A 95 19.78 2.74 1.42
C THR A 95 20.34 2.42 2.81
N LYS A 96 21.27 3.23 3.31
CA LYS A 96 21.77 3.11 4.69
C LYS A 96 20.64 3.19 5.74
N SER A 97 19.53 3.84 5.42
CA SER A 97 18.34 3.94 6.27
C SER A 97 17.34 2.78 6.06
N GLY A 98 17.72 1.74 5.32
CA GLY A 98 16.86 0.57 5.07
C GLY A 98 15.75 0.82 4.05
N ILE A 99 15.79 1.92 3.27
CA ILE A 99 14.76 2.24 2.28
C ILE A 99 15.06 1.48 0.98
N PRO A 100 14.10 0.67 0.47
CA PRO A 100 14.29 -0.04 -0.79
C PRO A 100 14.31 0.91 -1.99
N ILE A 101 15.12 0.55 -2.98
CA ILE A 101 15.23 1.27 -4.24
C ILE A 101 14.74 0.40 -5.40
N ALA A 102 13.92 1.00 -6.25
CA ALA A 102 13.51 0.43 -7.53
C ALA A 102 14.01 1.30 -8.69
N ALA A 103 14.13 0.71 -9.86
CA ALA A 103 14.32 1.46 -11.09
C ALA A 103 13.33 1.00 -12.16
N LEU A 104 12.93 1.92 -13.02
CA LEU A 104 12.04 1.71 -14.15
C LEU A 104 12.70 2.31 -15.40
N THR A 105 12.79 1.53 -16.46
CA THR A 105 13.15 2.08 -17.77
C THR A 105 11.91 2.21 -18.65
N ILE A 106 11.83 3.33 -19.39
CA ILE A 106 10.72 3.64 -20.28
C ILE A 106 11.29 3.94 -21.67
N SER A 107 10.98 3.09 -22.64
CA SER A 107 11.35 3.27 -24.04
C SER A 107 10.11 3.44 -24.88
N ARG A 108 10.17 4.41 -25.81
CA ARG A 108 9.07 4.73 -26.71
C ARG A 108 9.48 4.45 -28.16
N PHE A 109 8.67 3.69 -28.86
CA PHE A 109 8.86 3.34 -30.25
C PHE A 109 7.66 3.80 -31.08
N ARG A 110 7.91 4.15 -32.33
CA ARG A 110 6.86 4.46 -33.30
C ARG A 110 6.96 3.48 -34.46
N SER A 111 5.83 2.81 -34.80
CA SER A 111 5.79 1.97 -36.01
C SER A 111 5.81 2.79 -37.29
N ALA A 112 6.08 2.12 -38.39
CA ALA A 112 6.01 2.76 -39.75
C ALA A 112 4.61 3.32 -40.06
N GLN A 113 3.54 2.72 -39.46
CA GLN A 113 2.15 3.16 -39.60
C GLN A 113 1.76 4.25 -38.57
N GLY A 114 2.71 4.76 -37.79
CA GLY A 114 2.51 5.87 -36.86
C GLY A 114 2.03 5.47 -35.46
N ALA A 115 1.75 4.21 -35.20
CA ALA A 115 1.37 3.74 -33.86
C ALA A 115 2.53 3.90 -32.87
N VAL A 116 2.23 4.32 -31.64
CA VAL A 116 3.22 4.53 -30.60
C VAL A 116 3.13 3.39 -29.58
N TYR A 117 4.27 2.76 -29.32
CA TYR A 117 4.42 1.71 -28.32
C TYR A 117 5.31 2.21 -27.18
N VAL A 118 4.98 1.85 -25.96
CA VAL A 118 5.80 2.10 -24.77
C VAL A 118 6.18 0.75 -24.18
N VAL A 119 7.47 0.55 -23.99
CA VAL A 119 8.03 -0.63 -23.31
C VAL A 119 8.62 -0.18 -21.99
N THR A 120 8.30 -0.89 -20.92
CA THR A 120 8.80 -0.61 -19.58
C THR A 120 9.44 -1.85 -19.00
N ASP A 121 10.64 -1.71 -18.42
CA ASP A 121 11.29 -2.74 -17.62
C ASP A 121 11.43 -2.26 -16.19
N THR A 122 11.13 -3.12 -15.24
CA THR A 122 11.23 -2.82 -13.80
C THR A 122 12.38 -3.60 -13.19
N TYR A 123 13.24 -2.89 -12.51
CA TYR A 123 14.37 -3.40 -11.73
C TYR A 123 14.03 -3.20 -10.26
N PHE A 124 13.76 -4.30 -9.61
CA PHE A 124 13.46 -4.32 -8.18
C PHE A 124 13.71 -5.74 -7.68
N ASN A 125 14.27 -5.88 -6.49
CA ASN A 125 14.32 -7.20 -5.90
C ASN A 125 12.91 -7.60 -5.45
N ASN A 126 12.24 -8.30 -6.33
CA ASN A 126 11.17 -9.19 -5.95
C ASN A 126 11.79 -10.47 -5.32
N LYS A 127 12.70 -10.35 -4.34
CA LYS A 127 12.72 -11.44 -3.36
C LYS A 127 11.26 -11.57 -3.04
N LYS A 128 10.63 -12.68 -3.52
CA LYS A 128 9.25 -13.04 -3.23
C LYS A 128 9.02 -12.50 -1.84
N SER A 129 8.33 -11.35 -1.71
CA SER A 129 7.95 -10.87 -0.42
C SER A 129 7.37 -12.13 0.15
N ASN A 130 7.90 -12.66 1.25
CA ASN A 130 7.31 -13.84 1.84
C ASN A 130 5.88 -13.45 1.96
N ARG A 131 5.09 -13.92 1.00
CA ARG A 131 3.68 -13.55 0.91
C ARG A 131 3.21 -14.02 2.25
N ASP A 132 2.91 -13.06 3.11
CA ASP A 132 2.53 -13.38 4.46
C ASP A 132 1.34 -14.34 4.36
N THR A 133 1.66 -15.63 4.42
CA THR A 133 0.75 -16.75 4.29
C THR A 133 0.16 -17.13 5.63
N THR A 134 0.38 -16.29 6.66
CA THR A 134 -0.17 -16.50 8.00
C THR A 134 -1.66 -16.76 7.89
N GLN A 135 -2.07 -17.90 8.40
CA GLN A 135 -3.46 -18.29 8.56
C GLN A 135 -3.87 -18.13 10.03
N TYR A 136 -5.14 -18.09 10.25
CA TYR A 136 -5.72 -17.91 11.59
C TYR A 136 -6.78 -18.94 11.81
N ASN A 137 -6.85 -19.48 13.04
CA ASN A 137 -7.97 -20.31 13.46
C ASN A 137 -9.00 -19.43 14.17
N PHE A 138 -10.24 -19.52 13.70
CA PHE A 138 -11.41 -18.91 14.32
C PHE A 138 -12.57 -19.89 14.22
N ASN A 139 -13.22 -20.21 15.34
CA ASN A 139 -14.32 -21.19 15.43
C ASN A 139 -14.02 -22.53 14.74
N GLY A 140 -12.78 -23.03 14.89
CA GLY A 140 -12.34 -24.31 14.29
C GLY A 140 -12.00 -24.24 12.80
N GLN A 141 -12.17 -23.12 12.14
CA GLN A 141 -11.83 -22.91 10.73
C GLN A 141 -10.45 -22.29 10.56
N THR A 142 -9.70 -22.75 9.58
CA THR A 142 -8.40 -22.15 9.18
C THR A 142 -8.60 -21.17 8.04
N LEU A 143 -8.37 -19.89 8.31
CA LEU A 143 -8.75 -18.78 7.46
C LEU A 143 -7.55 -17.89 7.10
N GLY A 144 -7.50 -17.41 5.87
CA GLY A 144 -6.61 -16.31 5.50
C GLY A 144 -7.16 -14.97 6.04
N LYS A 145 -6.30 -13.93 6.07
CA LYS A 145 -6.60 -12.61 6.70
C LYS A 145 -7.97 -12.04 6.34
N GLY A 146 -8.27 -11.90 5.04
CA GLY A 146 -9.56 -11.34 4.61
C GLY A 146 -10.76 -12.19 5.04
N ARG A 147 -10.66 -13.50 4.90
CA ARG A 147 -11.72 -14.42 5.32
C ARG A 147 -11.88 -14.44 6.84
N LEU A 148 -10.81 -14.31 7.61
CA LEU A 148 -10.90 -14.14 9.05
C LEU A 148 -11.78 -12.94 9.42
N VAL A 149 -11.53 -11.79 8.80
CA VAL A 149 -12.31 -10.57 9.08
C VAL A 149 -13.78 -10.79 8.70
N LEU A 150 -14.05 -11.38 7.55
CA LEU A 150 -15.42 -11.68 7.13
C LEU A 150 -16.16 -12.57 8.14
N GLU A 151 -15.53 -13.66 8.58
CA GLU A 151 -16.15 -14.61 9.49
C GLU A 151 -16.32 -14.04 10.91
N VAL A 152 -15.39 -13.23 11.40
CA VAL A 152 -15.55 -12.54 12.69
C VAL A 152 -16.70 -11.54 12.64
N ILE A 153 -16.80 -10.72 11.59
CA ILE A 153 -17.90 -9.76 11.43
C ILE A 153 -19.24 -10.48 11.28
N ARG A 154 -19.28 -11.56 10.47
CA ARG A 154 -20.48 -12.40 10.32
C ARG A 154 -20.96 -12.94 11.67
N HIS A 155 -20.06 -13.58 12.39
CA HIS A 155 -20.35 -14.15 13.71
C HIS A 155 -20.78 -13.08 14.72
N HIS A 156 -20.16 -11.88 14.64
CA HIS A 156 -20.57 -10.76 15.49
C HIS A 156 -22.02 -10.33 15.24
N VAL A 157 -22.41 -10.19 13.96
CA VAL A 157 -23.77 -9.80 13.57
C VAL A 157 -24.78 -10.89 13.91
N GLU A 158 -24.43 -12.16 13.73
CA GLU A 158 -25.29 -13.29 14.11
C GLU A 158 -25.59 -13.32 15.61
N ASN A 159 -24.60 -12.98 16.44
CA ASN A 159 -24.80 -12.91 17.90
C ASN A 159 -25.44 -11.59 18.37
N ASN A 160 -25.55 -10.59 17.50
CA ASN A 160 -26.11 -9.27 17.76
C ASN A 160 -27.07 -8.91 16.63
N SER A 161 -28.22 -9.59 16.56
CA SER A 161 -29.19 -9.49 15.45
C SER A 161 -29.76 -8.09 15.23
N GLU A 162 -29.63 -7.20 16.21
CA GLU A 162 -30.05 -5.79 16.13
C GLU A 162 -28.94 -4.84 15.62
N SER A 163 -27.86 -5.40 15.08
CA SER A 163 -26.76 -4.58 14.55
C SER A 163 -27.19 -3.71 13.39
N THR A 164 -26.91 -2.42 13.51
CA THR A 164 -27.00 -1.43 12.43
C THR A 164 -25.61 -1.13 11.89
N PHE A 165 -25.52 -0.47 10.74
CA PHE A 165 -24.25 -0.03 10.17
C PHE A 165 -23.44 0.81 11.16
N SER A 166 -24.10 1.79 11.79
CA SER A 166 -23.47 2.69 12.75
C SER A 166 -22.98 1.99 14.01
N SER A 167 -23.80 1.06 14.58
CA SER A 167 -23.38 0.32 15.78
C SER A 167 -22.20 -0.62 15.50
N LEU A 168 -22.16 -1.23 14.31
CA LEU A 168 -21.08 -2.09 13.89
C LEU A 168 -19.79 -1.28 13.62
N GLU A 169 -19.90 -0.09 13.00
CA GLU A 169 -18.76 0.80 12.74
C GLU A 169 -18.17 1.36 14.05
N ALA A 170 -18.98 1.59 15.08
CA ALA A 170 -18.50 2.00 16.39
C ALA A 170 -17.62 0.91 17.05
N GLN A 171 -17.92 -0.37 16.80
CA GLN A 171 -17.14 -1.49 17.34
C GLN A 171 -15.92 -1.84 16.46
N PHE A 172 -16.06 -1.73 15.15
CA PHE A 172 -15.01 -1.97 14.16
C PHE A 172 -14.74 -0.72 13.33
N PRO A 173 -14.09 0.31 13.91
CA PRO A 173 -13.89 1.59 13.25
C PRO A 173 -13.13 1.46 11.92
N LYS A 174 -13.45 2.32 10.96
CA LYS A 174 -12.80 2.39 9.66
C LYS A 174 -11.27 2.46 9.76
N SER A 175 -10.74 3.14 10.78
CA SER A 175 -9.31 3.31 11.03
C SER A 175 -8.54 1.99 11.23
N ILE A 176 -9.20 0.91 11.66
CA ILE A 176 -8.57 -0.41 11.84
C ILE A 176 -8.00 -0.93 10.52
N GLN A 177 -8.74 -0.75 9.43
CA GLN A 177 -8.32 -1.17 8.10
C GLN A 177 -7.54 -0.06 7.38
N GLY A 178 -7.91 1.19 7.62
CA GLY A 178 -7.37 2.37 6.95
C GLY A 178 -8.31 2.90 5.85
N SER A 179 -7.79 3.10 4.65
CA SER A 179 -8.50 3.81 3.57
C SER A 179 -9.80 3.18 3.09
N TYR A 180 -9.92 1.86 3.17
CA TYR A 180 -11.12 1.17 2.65
C TYR A 180 -12.19 0.93 3.71
N GLY A 181 -11.82 1.04 4.99
CA GLY A 181 -12.67 0.63 6.09
C GLY A 181 -12.76 -0.90 6.23
N VAL A 182 -13.31 -1.36 7.34
CA VAL A 182 -13.50 -2.79 7.63
C VAL A 182 -14.59 -3.37 6.73
N PHE A 183 -15.64 -2.60 6.47
CA PHE A 183 -16.76 -2.93 5.58
C PHE A 183 -17.33 -1.64 4.96
N SER A 184 -18.20 -1.79 3.98
CA SER A 184 -19.00 -0.73 3.39
C SER A 184 -20.38 -1.27 3.04
N THR A 185 -21.34 -0.41 2.74
CA THR A 185 -22.59 -0.87 2.18
C THR A 185 -22.35 -1.57 0.84
N ILE A 186 -23.21 -2.51 0.46
CA ILE A 186 -23.07 -3.19 -0.83
C ILE A 186 -23.21 -2.20 -2.00
N THR A 187 -24.00 -1.14 -1.81
CA THR A 187 -24.15 -0.05 -2.79
C THR A 187 -22.82 0.67 -3.01
N ASP A 188 -22.19 1.16 -1.92
CA ASP A 188 -20.89 1.84 -2.02
C ASP A 188 -19.79 0.93 -2.59
N ALA A 189 -19.81 -0.36 -2.23
CA ALA A 189 -18.86 -1.33 -2.75
C ALA A 189 -19.00 -1.51 -4.27
N ASN A 190 -20.24 -1.56 -4.78
CA ASN A 190 -20.55 -1.65 -6.20
C ASN A 190 -20.14 -0.38 -6.96
N GLU A 191 -20.42 0.80 -6.43
CA GLU A 191 -20.02 2.08 -7.04
C GLU A 191 -18.48 2.22 -7.13
N LYS A 192 -17.79 1.87 -6.05
CA LYS A 192 -16.31 1.86 -6.04
C LYS A 192 -15.73 0.83 -7.00
N TYR A 193 -16.36 -0.32 -7.14
CA TYR A 193 -15.97 -1.32 -8.14
C TYR A 193 -16.20 -0.82 -9.55
N ALA A 194 -17.37 -0.26 -9.84
CA ALA A 194 -17.70 0.29 -11.16
C ALA A 194 -16.72 1.41 -11.58
N SER A 195 -16.35 2.30 -10.65
CA SER A 195 -15.45 3.43 -10.93
C SER A 195 -13.98 3.04 -11.06
N SER A 196 -13.52 2.01 -10.31
CA SER A 196 -12.09 1.64 -10.24
C SER A 196 -11.70 0.36 -10.97
N GLY A 197 -12.69 -0.48 -11.35
CA GLY A 197 -12.46 -1.82 -11.89
C GLY A 197 -11.84 -2.82 -10.89
N ARG A 198 -11.70 -2.43 -9.62
CA ARG A 198 -11.00 -3.25 -8.61
C ARG A 198 -11.95 -3.75 -7.53
N LYS A 199 -12.14 -5.08 -7.47
CA LYS A 199 -12.95 -5.72 -6.44
C LYS A 199 -12.16 -5.73 -5.11
N ARG A 200 -12.57 -4.88 -4.16
CA ARG A 200 -11.88 -4.70 -2.87
C ARG A 200 -12.67 -5.22 -1.67
N ASN A 201 -13.87 -5.67 -1.89
CA ASN A 201 -14.77 -6.21 -0.89
C ASN A 201 -15.25 -7.61 -1.31
N PHE A 202 -15.69 -8.39 -0.35
CA PHE A 202 -16.40 -9.65 -0.58
C PHE A 202 -17.82 -9.30 -1.01
N MET A 203 -18.10 -9.35 -2.32
CA MET A 203 -19.33 -8.85 -2.92
C MET A 203 -20.27 -9.98 -3.42
N ASN A 204 -19.81 -11.24 -3.36
CA ASN A 204 -20.67 -12.36 -3.73
C ASN A 204 -21.84 -12.45 -2.74
N SER A 205 -22.99 -12.93 -3.19
CA SER A 205 -24.22 -13.01 -2.37
C SER A 205 -24.03 -13.77 -1.05
N GLU A 206 -23.25 -14.85 -1.10
CA GLU A 206 -22.93 -15.67 0.08
C GLU A 206 -21.99 -14.98 1.08
N ASP A 207 -21.24 -13.98 0.63
CA ASP A 207 -20.29 -13.23 1.46
C ASP A 207 -20.90 -11.96 2.07
N GLN A 208 -22.06 -11.52 1.56
CA GLN A 208 -22.75 -10.35 2.07
C GLN A 208 -23.34 -10.61 3.45
N ILE A 209 -23.36 -9.58 4.28
CA ILE A 209 -23.93 -9.66 5.63
C ILE A 209 -25.08 -8.66 5.72
N LYS A 210 -26.25 -9.16 6.13
CA LYS A 210 -27.46 -8.34 6.30
C LYS A 210 -27.49 -7.78 7.73
N LEU A 211 -27.61 -6.46 7.83
CA LEU A 211 -27.89 -5.73 9.07
C LEU A 211 -29.36 -5.32 9.14
N GLN A 212 -29.78 -4.69 10.22
CA GLN A 212 -31.17 -4.19 10.31
C GLN A 212 -31.47 -3.10 9.30
N ASP A 213 -30.51 -2.21 9.06
CA ASP A 213 -30.68 -1.00 8.23
C ASP A 213 -30.00 -1.09 6.86
N SER A 214 -29.16 -2.10 6.62
CA SER A 214 -28.36 -2.18 5.40
C SER A 214 -27.85 -3.59 5.12
N THR A 215 -27.28 -3.78 3.93
CA THR A 215 -26.47 -4.96 3.58
C THR A 215 -25.03 -4.51 3.36
N ILE A 216 -24.08 -5.18 3.98
CA ILE A 216 -22.67 -4.81 3.91
C ILE A 216 -21.83 -5.84 3.16
N ALA A 217 -20.71 -5.35 2.60
CA ALA A 217 -19.63 -6.12 2.02
C ALA A 217 -18.33 -5.83 2.79
N VAL A 218 -17.76 -6.88 3.39
CA VAL A 218 -16.52 -6.77 4.19
C VAL A 218 -15.32 -6.57 3.26
N CYS A 219 -14.37 -5.75 3.66
CA CYS A 219 -13.13 -5.49 2.91
C CYS A 219 -12.27 -6.77 2.82
N SER A 220 -11.79 -7.08 1.63
CA SER A 220 -10.89 -8.22 1.37
C SER A 220 -9.40 -7.86 1.41
N GLN A 221 -9.07 -6.56 1.54
CA GLN A 221 -7.71 -6.03 1.44
C GLN A 221 -7.03 -5.95 2.81
N TRP A 222 -6.50 -7.08 3.28
CA TRP A 222 -5.82 -7.19 4.57
C TRP A 222 -4.38 -7.66 4.42
N GLY A 223 -3.46 -6.91 4.98
CA GLY A 223 -2.03 -7.20 5.05
C GLY A 223 -1.57 -7.51 6.48
N ALA A 224 -0.26 -7.82 6.65
CA ALA A 224 0.33 -8.10 7.95
C ALA A 224 0.15 -6.97 8.99
N PHE A 225 0.06 -5.73 8.52
CA PHE A 225 0.06 -4.55 9.39
C PHE A 225 -1.31 -4.20 9.95
N ASN A 226 -2.36 -4.29 9.13
CA ASN A 226 -3.70 -3.92 9.59
C ASN A 226 -4.49 -5.07 10.19
N ILE A 227 -4.14 -6.31 9.87
CA ILE A 227 -4.80 -7.48 10.45
C ILE A 227 -4.60 -7.57 11.98
N GLU A 228 -3.43 -7.20 12.48
CA GLU A 228 -3.14 -7.22 13.92
C GLU A 228 -4.03 -6.21 14.69
N SER A 229 -4.28 -5.04 14.11
CA SER A 229 -5.21 -4.05 14.67
C SER A 229 -6.63 -4.61 14.76
N PHE A 230 -7.10 -5.31 13.71
CA PHE A 230 -8.40 -5.97 13.71
C PHE A 230 -8.48 -7.08 14.76
N ILE A 231 -7.46 -7.95 14.82
CA ILE A 231 -7.40 -9.05 15.82
C ILE A 231 -7.42 -8.49 17.24
N SER A 232 -6.71 -7.38 17.49
CA SER A 232 -6.72 -6.73 18.81
C SER A 232 -8.13 -6.29 19.22
N VAL A 233 -8.89 -5.69 18.30
CA VAL A 233 -10.28 -5.28 18.56
C VAL A 233 -11.17 -6.49 18.74
N ALA A 234 -11.08 -7.49 17.88
CA ALA A 234 -11.86 -8.71 17.97
C ALA A 234 -11.63 -9.43 19.31
N LYS A 235 -10.40 -9.52 19.79
CA LYS A 235 -10.06 -10.10 21.11
C LYS A 235 -10.66 -9.31 22.26
N LYS A 236 -10.68 -7.98 22.19
CA LYS A 236 -11.35 -7.15 23.22
C LYS A 236 -12.86 -7.39 23.27
N LEU A 237 -13.47 -7.79 22.16
CA LEU A 237 -14.87 -8.20 22.08
C LEU A 237 -15.11 -9.66 22.47
N GLY A 238 -14.05 -10.38 22.94
CA GLY A 238 -14.16 -11.74 23.46
C GLY A 238 -13.95 -12.84 22.42
N TYR A 239 -13.53 -12.53 21.18
CA TYR A 239 -13.30 -13.54 20.15
C TYR A 239 -11.92 -14.19 20.29
N GLU A 240 -11.88 -15.51 20.30
CA GLU A 240 -10.62 -16.28 20.30
C GLU A 240 -10.10 -16.45 18.89
N ILE A 241 -8.97 -15.82 18.59
CA ILE A 241 -8.26 -15.92 17.32
C ILE A 241 -6.83 -16.38 17.58
N LYS A 242 -6.43 -17.49 16.96
CA LYS A 242 -5.08 -18.06 17.06
C LYS A 242 -4.38 -17.97 15.69
N SER A 243 -3.17 -17.41 15.65
CA SER A 243 -2.36 -17.42 14.42
C SER A 243 -1.74 -18.79 14.21
N ILE A 244 -1.81 -19.30 12.99
CA ILE A 244 -1.15 -20.51 12.54
C ILE A 244 0.01 -20.05 11.66
N LYS A 245 1.25 -20.09 12.17
CA LYS A 245 2.44 -19.85 11.33
C LYS A 245 2.71 -21.15 10.55
N SER A 246 2.72 -21.04 9.22
CA SER A 246 3.27 -22.06 8.34
C SER A 246 4.80 -22.04 8.35
#